data_41ef35f87915a787bd000d916f1551d1
#
_entry.id   41ef35f87915a787bd000d916f1551d1
#
_cell.length_a   1.000
_cell.length_b   1.000
_cell.length_c   1.000
_cell.angle_alpha   90.00
_cell.angle_beta   90.00
_cell.angle_gamma   90.00
#
_symmetry.space_group_name_H-M   'P 1'
#
loop_
_entity.id
_entity.type
_entity.pdbx_description
1 polymer ?
#
loop_
_entity_poly.entity_id
_entity_poly.type
_entity_poly.pdbx_seq_one_letter_code
_entity_poly.pdbx_strand_id
1 'polypeptide(L)'
;MNRFLRFVATAALAVSASAVSAAPTTKAQREIDGLIAALGDSGCEFERNGSWHDANKARAHLQKKYDYLRKRGMADTAELFIERGASKSSMSGKPYRVRCPNKAVDTAAHWFEQRLQMLRTAPAR
;
A
#
# COMPACT_ATOMS: atom_id res chain seq x y z
N MET A 1 -74.79 -17.68 -0.33
CA MET A 1 -73.62 -18.52 -0.50
C MET A 1 -72.41 -17.64 -0.61
N ASN A 2 -71.70 -17.51 0.49
CA ASN A 2 -70.50 -16.67 0.50
C ASN A 2 -69.28 -17.49 0.27
N ARG A 3 -68.71 -17.40 -0.94
CA ARG A 3 -67.41 -17.95 -1.22
C ARG A 3 -66.36 -16.91 -0.83
N PHE A 4 -65.75 -17.11 0.30
CA PHE A 4 -64.57 -16.33 0.67
C PHE A 4 -63.34 -16.88 -0.11
N LEU A 5 -62.93 -16.16 -1.15
CA LEU A 5 -61.62 -16.37 -1.75
C LEU A 5 -60.56 -15.83 -0.79
N ARG A 6 -59.86 -16.73 -0.13
CA ARG A 6 -58.67 -16.37 0.61
C ARG A 6 -57.51 -16.28 -0.38
N PHE A 7 -57.13 -15.06 -0.71
CA PHE A 7 -55.86 -14.83 -1.38
C PHE A 7 -54.78 -14.94 -0.32
N VAL A 8 -54.05 -16.05 -0.39
CA VAL A 8 -52.79 -16.18 0.35
C VAL A 8 -51.73 -15.45 -0.47
N ALA A 9 -51.43 -14.22 -0.06
CA ALA A 9 -50.29 -13.51 -0.61
C ALA A 9 -49.04 -14.09 0.01
N THR A 10 -48.36 -14.99 -0.70
CA THR A 10 -47.02 -15.42 -0.37
C THR A 10 -46.10 -14.28 -0.73
N ALA A 11 -45.68 -13.50 0.27
CA ALA A 11 -44.61 -12.55 0.12
C ALA A 11 -43.29 -13.35 -0.02
N ALA A 12 -42.81 -13.47 -1.23
CA ALA A 12 -41.45 -13.98 -1.47
C ALA A 12 -40.46 -12.92 -1.03
N LEU A 13 -39.86 -13.10 0.14
CA LEU A 13 -38.69 -12.32 0.55
C LEU A 13 -37.53 -12.70 -0.36
N ALA A 14 -37.28 -11.86 -1.36
CA ALA A 14 -36.06 -11.94 -2.13
C ALA A 14 -34.91 -11.46 -1.26
N VAL A 15 -34.17 -12.38 -0.65
CA VAL A 15 -32.91 -12.07 0.01
C VAL A 15 -31.91 -11.76 -1.08
N SER A 16 -31.71 -10.49 -1.36
CA SER A 16 -30.62 -10.05 -2.23
C SER A 16 -29.31 -10.28 -1.47
N ALA A 17 -28.64 -11.37 -1.73
CA ALA A 17 -27.28 -11.57 -1.28
C ALA A 17 -26.40 -10.56 -2.02
N SER A 18 -26.07 -9.46 -1.34
CA SER A 18 -25.04 -8.54 -1.82
C SER A 18 -23.72 -9.28 -1.80
N ALA A 19 -23.26 -9.75 -2.97
CA ALA A 19 -21.91 -10.27 -3.10
C ALA A 19 -20.96 -9.10 -2.82
N VAL A 20 -20.29 -9.11 -1.65
CA VAL A 20 -19.20 -8.19 -1.38
C VAL A 20 -18.03 -8.65 -2.24
N SER A 21 -17.92 -8.15 -3.48
CA SER A 21 -16.72 -8.31 -4.26
C SER A 21 -15.66 -7.40 -3.67
N ALA A 22 -14.45 -7.95 -3.43
CA ALA A 22 -13.29 -7.14 -3.07
C ALA A 22 -13.12 -6.04 -4.11
N ALA A 23 -12.97 -4.79 -3.65
CA ALA A 23 -12.70 -3.67 -4.56
C ALA A 23 -11.43 -3.98 -5.39
N PRO A 24 -11.40 -3.64 -6.70
CA PRO A 24 -10.21 -3.76 -7.50
C PRO A 24 -9.05 -3.00 -6.85
N THR A 25 -7.83 -3.54 -6.94
CA THR A 25 -6.62 -2.86 -6.47
C THR A 25 -6.47 -1.53 -7.22
N THR A 26 -6.39 -0.44 -6.48
CA THR A 26 -6.21 0.89 -7.07
C THR A 26 -4.81 1.04 -7.67
N LYS A 27 -4.64 2.04 -8.55
CA LYS A 27 -3.32 2.42 -9.06
C LYS A 27 -2.34 2.71 -7.92
N ALA A 28 -2.78 3.46 -6.92
CA ALA A 28 -1.95 3.78 -5.76
C ALA A 28 -1.49 2.52 -5.02
N GLN A 29 -2.38 1.59 -4.76
CA GLN A 29 -2.04 0.33 -4.11
C GLN A 29 -1.02 -0.47 -4.91
N ARG A 30 -1.20 -0.59 -6.22
CA ARG A 30 -0.24 -1.29 -7.10
C ARG A 30 1.12 -0.64 -7.08
N GLU A 31 1.18 0.67 -7.15
CA GLU A 31 2.44 1.42 -7.12
C GLU A 31 3.14 1.30 -5.77
N ILE A 32 2.41 1.44 -4.68
CA ILE A 32 2.96 1.32 -3.32
C ILE A 32 3.45 -0.11 -3.04
N ASP A 33 2.66 -1.11 -3.39
CA ASP A 33 3.08 -2.51 -3.27
C ASP A 33 4.34 -2.78 -4.10
N GLY A 34 4.42 -2.21 -5.28
CA GLY A 34 5.60 -2.29 -6.14
C GLY A 34 6.85 -1.63 -5.53
N LEU A 35 6.69 -0.49 -4.87
CA LEU A 35 7.79 0.21 -4.17
C LEU A 35 8.30 -0.61 -2.99
N ILE A 36 7.40 -1.15 -2.18
CA ILE A 36 7.75 -1.97 -1.02
C ILE A 36 8.46 -3.26 -1.48
N ALA A 37 7.95 -3.91 -2.51
CA ALA A 37 8.58 -5.10 -3.10
C ALA A 37 9.96 -4.78 -3.68
N ALA A 38 10.09 -3.65 -4.38
CA ALA A 38 11.37 -3.22 -4.95
C ALA A 38 12.44 -3.02 -3.87
N LEU A 39 12.08 -2.45 -2.73
CA LEU A 39 13.01 -2.34 -1.61
C LEU A 39 13.39 -3.71 -1.06
N GLY A 40 12.42 -4.59 -0.85
CA GLY A 40 12.68 -5.95 -0.35
C GLY A 40 13.62 -6.77 -1.24
N ASP A 41 13.54 -6.56 -2.56
CA ASP A 41 14.33 -7.26 -3.57
C ASP A 41 15.62 -6.53 -3.95
N SER A 42 15.87 -5.34 -3.39
CA SER A 42 16.96 -4.46 -3.83
C SER A 42 18.36 -4.92 -3.41
N GLY A 43 18.48 -5.72 -2.36
CA GLY A 43 19.77 -6.01 -1.72
C GLY A 43 20.37 -4.81 -0.99
N CYS A 44 19.66 -3.69 -0.91
CA CYS A 44 20.09 -2.50 -0.20
C CYS A 44 19.83 -2.60 1.30
N GLU A 45 20.51 -1.77 2.06
CA GLU A 45 20.24 -1.55 3.47
C GLU A 45 19.46 -0.24 3.66
N PHE A 46 18.67 -0.20 4.70
CA PHE A 46 17.80 0.92 5.02
C PHE A 46 18.12 1.43 6.43
N GLU A 47 18.42 2.72 6.55
CA GLU A 47 18.71 3.35 7.84
C GLU A 47 17.45 3.98 8.42
N ARG A 48 17.24 3.66 9.68
CA ARG A 48 16.17 4.20 10.49
C ARG A 48 16.70 4.52 11.87
N ASN A 49 16.63 5.78 12.27
CA ASN A 49 17.08 6.25 13.59
C ASN A 49 18.51 5.82 13.94
N GLY A 50 19.42 5.93 12.99
CA GLY A 50 20.83 5.62 13.19
C GLY A 50 21.22 4.15 13.07
N SER A 51 20.27 3.25 12.81
CA SER A 51 20.55 1.82 12.63
C SER A 51 20.24 1.38 11.21
N TRP A 52 21.17 0.64 10.61
CA TRP A 52 21.01 0.02 9.31
C TRP A 52 20.31 -1.33 9.44
N HIS A 53 19.30 -1.55 8.61
CA HIS A 53 18.52 -2.78 8.55
C HIS A 53 18.62 -3.39 7.16
N ASP A 54 18.56 -4.72 7.09
CA ASP A 54 18.49 -5.40 5.81
C ASP A 54 17.16 -5.10 5.07
N ALA A 55 17.14 -5.44 3.79
CA ALA A 55 15.99 -5.18 2.93
C ALA A 55 14.70 -5.86 3.42
N ASN A 56 14.78 -7.04 3.99
CA ASN A 56 13.60 -7.76 4.50
C ASN A 56 12.98 -7.05 5.71
N LYS A 57 13.81 -6.59 6.64
CA LYS A 57 13.33 -5.81 7.79
C LYS A 57 12.75 -4.48 7.37
N ALA A 58 13.39 -3.80 6.41
CA ALA A 58 12.90 -2.55 5.84
C ALA A 58 11.53 -2.74 5.18
N ARG A 59 11.39 -3.79 4.38
CA ARG A 59 10.12 -4.17 3.74
C ARG A 59 9.00 -4.36 4.77
N ALA A 60 9.25 -5.15 5.80
CA ALA A 60 8.26 -5.41 6.85
C ALA A 60 7.86 -4.12 7.59
N HIS A 61 8.82 -3.25 7.86
CA HIS A 61 8.57 -1.95 8.49
C HIS A 61 7.70 -1.04 7.62
N LEU A 62 8.02 -0.92 6.33
CA LEU A 62 7.25 -0.08 5.41
C LEU A 62 5.85 -0.65 5.16
N GLN A 63 5.69 -1.97 5.14
CA GLN A 63 4.37 -2.58 5.04
C GLN A 63 3.48 -2.19 6.23
N LYS A 64 4.02 -2.20 7.44
CA LYS A 64 3.28 -1.75 8.64
C LYS A 64 2.90 -0.27 8.55
N LYS A 65 3.80 0.58 8.09
CA LYS A 65 3.51 2.01 7.90
C LYS A 65 2.44 2.22 6.84
N TYR A 66 2.49 1.47 5.74
CA TYR A 66 1.47 1.54 4.71
C TYR A 66 0.10 1.10 5.24
N ASP A 67 0.04 -0.02 5.95
CA ASP A 67 -1.22 -0.52 6.52
C ASP A 67 -1.84 0.51 7.47
N TYR A 68 -1.01 1.16 8.28
CA TYR A 68 -1.45 2.23 9.17
C TYR A 68 -2.01 3.43 8.40
N LEU A 69 -1.29 3.92 7.41
CA LEU A 69 -1.68 5.09 6.61
C LEU A 69 -2.93 4.80 5.75
N ARG A 70 -2.97 3.63 5.13
CA ARG A 70 -4.09 3.22 4.26
C ARG A 70 -5.42 3.23 5.01
N LYS A 71 -5.45 2.68 6.21
CA LYS A 71 -6.66 2.64 7.07
C LYS A 71 -7.20 4.03 7.41
N ARG A 72 -6.36 5.05 7.33
CA ARG A 72 -6.69 6.43 7.65
C ARG A 72 -6.89 7.33 6.43
N GLY A 73 -6.88 6.75 5.23
CA GLY A 73 -6.99 7.51 3.99
C GLY A 73 -5.81 8.45 3.75
N MET A 74 -4.62 8.12 4.29
CA MET A 74 -3.44 8.98 4.24
C MET A 74 -2.41 8.57 3.19
N ALA A 75 -2.69 7.56 2.39
CA ALA A 75 -1.81 7.05 1.34
C ALA A 75 -2.59 6.81 0.04
N ASP A 76 -3.36 7.80 -0.38
CA ASP A 76 -4.22 7.72 -1.57
C ASP A 76 -3.42 7.77 -2.88
N THR A 77 -2.16 8.18 -2.84
CA THR A 77 -1.21 8.16 -3.95
C THR A 77 0.12 7.59 -3.51
N ALA A 78 0.92 7.10 -4.46
CA ALA A 78 2.27 6.64 -4.17
C ALA A 78 3.15 7.77 -3.61
N GLU A 79 2.99 8.99 -4.11
CA GLU A 79 3.70 10.17 -3.64
C GLU A 79 3.39 10.45 -2.15
N LEU A 80 2.14 10.37 -1.75
CA LEU A 80 1.74 10.54 -0.35
C LEU A 80 2.31 9.44 0.55
N PHE A 81 2.38 8.21 0.06
CA PHE A 81 3.04 7.14 0.79
C PHE A 81 4.54 7.41 0.97
N ILE A 82 5.23 7.83 -0.07
CA ILE A 82 6.65 8.19 0.02
C ILE A 82 6.84 9.29 1.07
N GLU A 83 6.08 10.36 0.98
CA GLU A 83 6.18 11.50 1.90
C GLU A 83 5.88 11.11 3.35
N ARG A 84 4.79 10.40 3.59
CA ARG A 84 4.25 10.13 4.93
C ARG A 84 4.78 8.85 5.56
N GLY A 85 5.17 7.87 4.74
CA GLY A 85 5.54 6.53 5.20
C GLY A 85 6.99 6.14 4.97
N ALA A 86 7.62 6.62 3.91
CA ALA A 86 8.90 6.10 3.44
C ALA A 86 10.06 7.10 3.50
N SER A 87 9.80 8.33 3.90
CA SER A 87 10.80 9.41 3.85
C SER A 87 11.50 9.65 5.18
N LYS A 88 10.79 9.52 6.29
CA LYS A 88 11.33 9.85 7.61
C LYS A 88 10.64 9.09 8.73
N SER A 89 11.30 9.01 9.87
CA SER A 89 10.72 8.48 11.10
C SER A 89 9.55 9.33 11.56
N SER A 90 8.42 8.69 11.84
CA SER A 90 7.24 9.36 12.39
C SER A 90 7.46 9.86 13.81
N MET A 91 8.40 9.26 14.55
CA MET A 91 8.69 9.62 15.94
C MET A 91 9.76 10.72 16.06
N SER A 92 10.88 10.59 15.32
CA SER A 92 12.02 11.50 15.46
C SER A 92 12.08 12.58 14.38
N GLY A 93 11.39 12.39 13.26
CA GLY A 93 11.49 13.26 12.09
C GLY A 93 12.79 13.11 11.30
N LYS A 94 13.69 12.20 11.71
CA LYS A 94 14.94 11.97 11.00
C LYS A 94 14.70 11.31 9.66
N PRO A 95 15.33 11.80 8.58
CA PRO A 95 15.21 11.16 7.26
C PRO A 95 15.70 9.73 7.30
N TYR A 96 14.97 8.85 6.61
CA TYR A 96 15.46 7.52 6.28
C TYR A 96 16.49 7.60 5.16
N ARG A 97 17.48 6.71 5.18
CA ARG A 97 18.50 6.61 4.13
C ARG A 97 18.58 5.20 3.59
N VAL A 98 19.05 5.09 2.37
CA VAL A 98 19.23 3.82 1.65
C VAL A 98 20.70 3.69 1.22
N ARG A 99 21.28 2.53 1.44
CA ARG A 99 22.62 2.20 1.04
C ARG A 99 22.58 0.94 0.17
N CYS A 100 22.91 1.10 -1.10
CA CYS A 100 22.95 -0.01 -2.07
C CYS A 100 24.41 -0.36 -2.39
N PRO A 101 24.68 -1.64 -2.79
CA PRO A 101 26.02 -2.04 -3.17
C PRO A 101 26.61 -1.14 -4.26
N ASN A 102 27.86 -0.71 -4.07
CA ASN A 102 28.63 0.11 -5.03
C ASN A 102 27.99 1.47 -5.37
N LYS A 103 27.14 1.99 -4.50
CA LYS A 103 26.53 3.31 -4.67
C LYS A 103 26.68 4.15 -3.42
N ALA A 104 26.68 5.47 -3.59
CA ALA A 104 26.64 6.39 -2.46
C ALA A 104 25.34 6.24 -1.69
N VAL A 105 25.39 6.54 -0.39
CA VAL A 105 24.19 6.62 0.45
C VAL A 105 23.26 7.70 -0.10
N ASP A 106 21.98 7.38 -0.19
CA ASP A 106 20.94 8.26 -0.69
C ASP A 106 19.85 8.44 0.37
N THR A 107 19.07 9.49 0.27
CA THR A 107 17.84 9.59 1.07
C THR A 107 16.83 8.56 0.56
N ALA A 108 16.04 8.00 1.48
CA ALA A 108 14.98 7.09 1.10
C ALA A 108 13.94 7.79 0.20
N ALA A 109 13.61 9.05 0.49
CA ALA A 109 12.69 9.83 -0.34
C ALA A 109 13.14 9.85 -1.80
N HIS A 110 14.39 10.20 -2.07
CA HIS A 110 14.93 10.23 -3.42
C HIS A 110 14.97 8.84 -4.07
N TRP A 111 15.40 7.83 -3.34
CA TRP A 111 15.44 6.45 -3.82
C TRP A 111 14.04 5.97 -4.26
N PHE A 112 13.02 6.22 -3.44
CA PHE A 112 11.64 5.82 -3.76
C PHE A 112 11.05 6.63 -4.91
N GLU A 113 11.31 7.92 -4.98
CA GLU A 113 10.87 8.78 -6.10
C GLU A 113 11.44 8.28 -7.43
N GLN A 114 12.73 7.96 -7.47
CA GLN A 114 13.34 7.39 -8.66
C GLN A 114 12.76 6.02 -9.00
N ARG A 115 12.56 5.17 -8.00
CA ARG A 115 11.96 3.86 -8.22
C ARG A 115 10.53 3.97 -8.75
N LEU A 116 9.76 4.92 -8.26
CA LEU A 116 8.41 5.19 -8.76
C LEU A 116 8.42 5.57 -10.24
N GLN A 117 9.35 6.42 -10.65
CA GLN A 117 9.50 6.77 -12.07
C GLN A 117 9.85 5.55 -12.92
N MET A 118 10.72 4.67 -12.43
CA MET A 118 11.07 3.43 -13.12
C MET A 118 9.86 2.50 -13.28
N LEU A 119 9.03 2.37 -12.25
CA LEU A 119 7.80 1.57 -12.31
C LEU A 119 6.81 2.13 -13.33
N ARG A 120 6.70 3.46 -13.43
CA ARG A 120 5.77 4.15 -14.35
C ARG A 120 6.23 4.12 -15.80
N THR A 121 7.52 4.00 -16.05
CA THR A 121 8.10 3.96 -17.40
C THR A 121 8.44 2.55 -17.87
N ALA A 122 8.33 1.55 -17.00
CA ALA A 122 8.57 0.18 -17.39
C ALA A 122 7.54 -0.28 -18.44
N PRO A 123 7.97 -1.01 -19.50
CA PRO A 123 7.02 -1.54 -20.47
C PRO A 123 6.03 -2.47 -19.80
N ALA A 124 4.76 -2.37 -20.17
CA ALA A 124 3.75 -3.34 -19.75
C ALA A 124 4.10 -4.71 -20.32
N ARG A 125 4.14 -5.72 -19.46
CA ARG A 125 4.32 -7.12 -19.84
C ARG A 125 2.97 -7.81 -19.95
#